data_ccac2839000c8142b9deac081a4ced99
#
_entry.id   ccac2839000c8142b9deac081a4ced99
#
_cell.length_a   1.000
_cell.length_b   1.000
_cell.length_c   1.000
_cell.angle_alpha   90.00
_cell.angle_beta   90.00
_cell.angle_gamma   90.00
#
_symmetry.space_group_name_H-M   'P 1'
#
loop_
_entity.id
_entity.type
_entity.pdbx_description
1 polymer ?
#
loop_
_entity_poly.entity_id
_entity_poly.type
_entity_poly.pdbx_seq_one_letter_code
_entity_poly.pdbx_strand_id
1 'polypeptide(L)'
;MDYVKILILAAPLWLMPLALELMDVPEKERWGPAALAGLLAISFYLSPSVIAALLSVPWLGFSIWLSWKNWKQRQAHLSHLLAALFLGVGAAWAFADRLGFEAFGFDSTIVLLTAAHFHYAGFCLMLIAGWTGRKSAIYGVFVGVPMVAIGISSSHLNGPPLIEVVAVTIMVAAGIWVAYLHLRLAIKMRKYSFTWLWLLASIALSIGMILALLYGWRYYFPIASLSIPAMYALHGTLNAIGFAAPALLAWWYYEMKNIQEV
;
A
#
# COMPACT_ATOMS: atom_id res chain seq x y z
N MET A 1 9.19 13.11 -14.41
CA MET A 1 8.25 12.72 -13.33
C MET A 1 9.06 11.97 -12.29
N ASP A 2 8.92 12.33 -11.01
CA ASP A 2 9.70 11.71 -9.94
C ASP A 2 9.30 10.24 -9.76
N TYR A 3 10.27 9.41 -9.39
CA TYR A 3 10.07 7.97 -9.22
C TYR A 3 8.90 7.62 -8.26
N VAL A 4 8.76 8.38 -7.17
CA VAL A 4 7.67 8.17 -6.20
C VAL A 4 6.29 8.39 -6.83
N LYS A 5 6.15 9.36 -7.74
CA LYS A 5 4.89 9.60 -8.47
C LYS A 5 4.54 8.43 -9.38
N ILE A 6 5.55 7.81 -10.01
CA ILE A 6 5.36 6.58 -10.82
C ILE A 6 4.84 5.45 -9.92
N LEU A 7 5.45 5.24 -8.76
CA LEU A 7 4.97 4.24 -7.81
C LEU A 7 3.53 4.51 -7.37
N ILE A 8 3.18 5.77 -7.03
CA ILE A 8 1.80 6.10 -6.65
C ILE A 8 0.83 5.74 -7.78
N LEU A 9 1.15 6.07 -9.02
CA LEU A 9 0.29 5.82 -10.18
C LEU A 9 0.16 4.34 -10.54
N ALA A 10 1.18 3.52 -10.27
CA ALA A 10 1.11 2.09 -10.54
C ALA A 10 0.00 1.40 -9.73
N ALA A 11 -0.29 1.85 -8.51
CA ALA A 11 -1.38 1.30 -7.71
C ALA A 11 -2.75 1.53 -8.36
N PRO A 12 -3.22 2.77 -8.65
CA PRO A 12 -4.53 3.01 -9.22
C PRO A 12 -4.68 2.57 -10.68
N LEU A 13 -3.62 2.67 -11.50
CA LEU A 13 -3.70 2.37 -12.93
C LEU A 13 -3.60 0.87 -13.22
N TRP A 14 -2.84 0.13 -12.44
CA TRP A 14 -2.54 -1.28 -12.72
C TRP A 14 -3.09 -2.22 -11.66
N LEU A 15 -2.86 -1.96 -10.37
CA LEU A 15 -3.25 -2.89 -9.30
C LEU A 15 -4.71 -2.75 -8.90
N MET A 16 -5.27 -1.54 -8.98
CA MET A 16 -6.63 -1.26 -8.53
C MET A 16 -7.70 -2.05 -9.31
N PRO A 17 -7.70 -2.13 -10.66
CA PRO A 17 -8.71 -2.91 -11.39
C PRO A 17 -8.75 -4.35 -10.92
N LEU A 18 -7.57 -4.97 -10.71
CA LEU A 18 -7.44 -6.33 -10.20
C LEU A 18 -7.90 -6.46 -8.75
N ALA A 19 -7.54 -5.51 -7.90
CA ALA A 19 -7.97 -5.50 -6.51
C ALA A 19 -9.49 -5.34 -6.40
N LEU A 20 -10.12 -4.49 -7.22
CA LEU A 20 -11.57 -4.30 -7.23
C LEU A 20 -12.33 -5.55 -7.72
N GLU A 21 -11.75 -6.31 -8.63
CA GLU A 21 -12.29 -7.61 -9.04
C GLU A 21 -12.30 -8.58 -7.87
N LEU A 22 -11.18 -8.71 -7.17
CA LEU A 22 -11.05 -9.55 -5.97
C LEU A 22 -11.88 -9.04 -4.76
N MET A 23 -12.38 -7.81 -4.81
CA MET A 23 -13.32 -7.24 -3.84
C MET A 23 -14.79 -7.41 -4.29
N ASP A 24 -15.09 -8.18 -5.32
CA ASP A 24 -16.43 -8.38 -5.90
C ASP A 24 -17.12 -7.07 -6.34
N VAL A 25 -16.31 -6.08 -6.77
CA VAL A 25 -16.87 -4.85 -7.35
C VAL A 25 -17.40 -5.16 -8.76
N PRO A 26 -18.64 -4.76 -9.11
CA PRO A 26 -19.21 -5.01 -10.42
C PRO A 26 -18.33 -4.49 -11.57
N GLU A 27 -18.23 -5.25 -12.67
CA GLU A 27 -17.33 -4.95 -13.80
C GLU A 27 -17.47 -3.52 -14.32
N LYS A 28 -18.71 -3.03 -14.45
CA LYS A 28 -19.02 -1.66 -14.88
C LYS A 28 -18.40 -0.56 -14.00
N GLU A 29 -18.05 -0.89 -12.76
CA GLU A 29 -17.47 0.04 -11.78
C GLU A 29 -15.95 -0.11 -11.67
N ARG A 30 -15.34 -1.17 -12.23
CA ARG A 30 -13.91 -1.47 -12.07
C ARG A 30 -13.00 -0.58 -12.91
N TRP A 31 -13.47 -0.12 -14.10
CA TRP A 31 -12.66 0.66 -15.03
C TRP A 31 -12.74 2.18 -14.80
N GLY A 32 -13.79 2.65 -14.13
CA GLY A 32 -13.91 4.06 -13.75
C GLY A 32 -12.69 4.59 -13.00
N PRO A 33 -12.17 3.88 -11.99
CA PRO A 33 -10.98 4.28 -11.24
C PRO A 33 -9.73 4.49 -12.07
N ALA A 34 -9.51 3.71 -13.13
CA ALA A 34 -8.37 3.91 -14.03
C ALA A 34 -8.45 5.25 -14.77
N ALA A 35 -9.65 5.68 -15.20
CA ALA A 35 -9.85 6.99 -15.80
C ALA A 35 -9.61 8.13 -14.79
N LEU A 36 -10.08 7.97 -13.54
CA LEU A 36 -9.84 8.93 -12.46
C LEU A 36 -8.35 9.01 -12.09
N ALA A 37 -7.66 7.88 -12.10
CA ALA A 37 -6.21 7.82 -11.93
C ALA A 37 -5.46 8.50 -13.08
N GLY A 38 -6.02 8.52 -14.29
CA GLY A 38 -5.50 9.29 -15.42
C GLY A 38 -5.48 10.80 -15.13
N LEU A 39 -6.53 11.34 -14.48
CA LEU A 39 -6.56 12.74 -14.03
C LEU A 39 -5.50 13.02 -12.95
N LEU A 40 -5.32 12.08 -12.01
CA LEU A 40 -4.23 12.15 -11.02
C LEU A 40 -2.86 12.13 -11.73
N ALA A 41 -2.67 11.30 -12.76
CA ALA A 41 -1.44 11.27 -13.53
C ALA A 41 -1.16 12.61 -14.21
N ILE A 42 -2.18 13.22 -14.84
CA ILE A 42 -2.05 14.55 -15.43
C ILE A 42 -1.67 15.58 -14.36
N SER A 43 -2.28 15.52 -13.17
CA SER A 43 -1.95 16.42 -12.07
C SER A 43 -0.47 16.36 -11.68
N PHE A 44 0.16 15.18 -11.75
CA PHE A 44 1.58 15.00 -11.41
C PHE A 44 2.56 15.58 -12.44
N TYR A 45 2.13 15.89 -13.65
CA TYR A 45 2.92 16.63 -14.64
C TYR A 45 2.89 18.14 -14.39
N LEU A 46 1.88 18.65 -13.69
CA LEU A 46 1.79 20.05 -13.33
C LEU A 46 2.61 20.34 -12.06
N SER A 47 3.09 21.56 -11.91
CA SER A 47 3.58 22.03 -10.62
C SER A 47 2.44 22.07 -9.60
N PRO A 48 2.73 21.89 -8.29
CA PRO A 48 1.73 22.03 -7.24
C PRO A 48 0.96 23.34 -7.38
N SER A 49 -0.37 23.25 -7.41
CA SER A 49 -1.28 24.40 -7.63
C SER A 49 -2.72 23.98 -7.38
N VAL A 50 -3.62 24.94 -7.28
CA VAL A 50 -5.06 24.69 -7.18
C VAL A 50 -5.56 23.83 -8.37
N ILE A 51 -5.07 24.06 -9.59
CA ILE A 51 -5.46 23.28 -10.77
C ILE A 51 -4.98 21.82 -10.63
N ALA A 52 -3.73 21.61 -10.22
CA ALA A 52 -3.19 20.26 -9.98
C ALA A 52 -3.98 19.54 -8.86
N ALA A 53 -4.34 20.25 -7.79
CA ALA A 53 -5.18 19.71 -6.73
C ALA A 53 -6.57 19.32 -7.22
N LEU A 54 -7.24 20.20 -8.00
CA LEU A 54 -8.56 19.90 -8.56
C LEU A 54 -8.56 18.66 -9.45
N LEU A 55 -7.50 18.41 -10.22
CA LEU A 55 -7.34 17.20 -11.03
C LEU A 55 -7.14 15.93 -10.17
N SER A 56 -6.71 16.04 -8.93
CA SER A 56 -6.57 14.91 -8.00
C SER A 56 -7.85 14.63 -7.18
N VAL A 57 -8.81 15.58 -7.11
CA VAL A 57 -10.08 15.43 -6.38
C VAL A 57 -10.88 14.20 -6.82
N PRO A 58 -11.01 13.86 -8.11
CA PRO A 58 -11.77 12.68 -8.53
C PRO A 58 -11.22 11.37 -7.93
N TRP A 59 -9.88 11.25 -7.78
CA TRP A 59 -9.26 10.11 -7.13
C TRP A 59 -9.58 10.04 -5.63
N LEU A 60 -9.53 11.18 -4.94
CA LEU A 60 -9.96 11.29 -3.54
C LEU A 60 -11.45 10.95 -3.38
N GLY A 61 -12.31 11.48 -4.26
CA GLY A 61 -13.73 11.18 -4.28
C GLY A 61 -14.02 9.69 -4.46
N PHE A 62 -13.31 9.02 -5.36
CA PHE A 62 -13.41 7.58 -5.55
C PHE A 62 -13.03 6.80 -4.28
N SER A 63 -11.94 7.16 -3.62
CA SER A 63 -11.49 6.46 -2.41
C SER A 63 -12.49 6.62 -1.24
N ILE A 64 -13.13 7.79 -1.12
CA ILE A 64 -14.21 8.05 -0.16
C ILE A 64 -15.44 7.21 -0.52
N TRP A 65 -15.82 7.18 -1.80
CA TRP A 65 -16.93 6.35 -2.28
C TRP A 65 -16.69 4.87 -2.01
N LEU A 66 -15.48 4.36 -2.26
CA LEU A 66 -15.13 2.96 -2.00
C LEU A 66 -15.22 2.64 -0.50
N SER A 67 -14.77 3.54 0.36
CA SER A 67 -14.89 3.42 1.81
C SER A 67 -16.35 3.35 2.26
N TRP A 68 -17.19 4.27 1.74
CA TRP A 68 -18.61 4.32 2.04
C TRP A 68 -19.36 3.09 1.52
N LYS A 69 -19.02 2.59 0.32
CA LYS A 69 -19.59 1.36 -0.25
C LYS A 69 -19.31 0.16 0.66
N ASN A 70 -18.05 -0.04 1.07
CA ASN A 70 -17.66 -1.12 1.96
C ASN A 70 -18.28 -0.98 3.37
N TRP A 71 -18.44 0.24 3.88
CA TRP A 71 -19.13 0.48 5.14
C TRP A 71 -20.60 0.07 5.08
N LYS A 72 -21.30 0.34 3.99
CA LYS A 72 -22.71 -0.02 3.81
C LYS A 72 -22.96 -1.51 3.57
N GLN A 73 -22.00 -2.20 2.99
CA GLN A 73 -22.09 -3.63 2.77
C GLN A 73 -21.83 -4.37 4.10
N ARG A 74 -22.89 -4.70 4.85
CA ARG A 74 -22.82 -5.38 6.16
C ARG A 74 -22.06 -6.71 6.12
N GLN A 75 -21.86 -7.31 4.95
CA GLN A 75 -21.10 -8.54 4.72
C GLN A 75 -19.69 -8.27 4.17
N ALA A 76 -19.29 -7.01 3.97
CA ALA A 76 -17.95 -6.70 3.52
C ALA A 76 -16.93 -7.19 4.54
N HIS A 77 -15.87 -7.82 4.04
CA HIS A 77 -14.76 -8.21 4.87
C HIS A 77 -14.16 -6.98 5.55
N LEU A 78 -13.83 -7.07 6.84
CA LEU A 78 -13.21 -5.96 7.59
C LEU A 78 -11.99 -5.40 6.86
N SER A 79 -11.17 -6.27 6.24
CA SER A 79 -10.01 -5.88 5.47
C SER A 79 -10.34 -4.99 4.25
N HIS A 80 -11.48 -5.20 3.58
CA HIS A 80 -11.91 -4.36 2.45
C HIS A 80 -12.24 -2.93 2.91
N LEU A 81 -12.96 -2.80 4.03
CA LEU A 81 -13.26 -1.49 4.61
C LEU A 81 -11.98 -0.77 5.07
N LEU A 82 -11.11 -1.45 5.82
CA LEU A 82 -9.87 -0.87 6.32
C LEU A 82 -8.93 -0.47 5.17
N ALA A 83 -8.82 -1.30 4.13
CA ALA A 83 -8.05 -0.98 2.94
C ALA A 83 -8.59 0.27 2.23
N ALA A 84 -9.91 0.36 2.04
CA ALA A 84 -10.55 1.52 1.42
C ALA A 84 -10.33 2.81 2.24
N LEU A 85 -10.42 2.73 3.57
CA LEU A 85 -10.13 3.87 4.46
C LEU A 85 -8.67 4.33 4.33
N PHE A 86 -7.72 3.40 4.31
CA PHE A 86 -6.31 3.72 4.10
C PHE A 86 -6.05 4.29 2.71
N LEU A 87 -6.73 3.80 1.67
CA LEU A 87 -6.67 4.40 0.34
C LEU A 87 -7.12 5.86 0.38
N GLY A 88 -8.20 6.17 1.12
CA GLY A 88 -8.67 7.54 1.34
C GLY A 88 -7.61 8.43 1.97
N VAL A 89 -6.89 7.93 2.97
CA VAL A 89 -5.76 8.65 3.58
C VAL A 89 -4.66 8.88 2.53
N GLY A 90 -4.29 7.86 1.75
CA GLY A 90 -3.29 7.99 0.69
C GLY A 90 -3.67 9.01 -0.39
N ALA A 91 -4.95 9.01 -0.80
CA ALA A 91 -5.48 9.97 -1.76
C ALA A 91 -5.51 11.40 -1.20
N ALA A 92 -5.80 11.57 0.10
CA ALA A 92 -5.75 12.88 0.76
C ALA A 92 -4.32 13.44 0.81
N TRP A 93 -3.31 12.59 1.07
CA TRP A 93 -1.90 12.99 1.01
C TRP A 93 -1.45 13.34 -0.42
N ALA A 94 -1.91 12.59 -1.44
CA ALA A 94 -1.65 12.94 -2.84
C ALA A 94 -2.29 14.29 -3.20
N PHE A 95 -3.51 14.56 -2.74
CA PHE A 95 -4.18 15.85 -2.90
C PHE A 95 -3.40 16.99 -2.22
N ALA A 96 -2.92 16.78 -0.97
CA ALA A 96 -2.13 17.76 -0.25
C ALA A 96 -0.84 18.13 -1.01
N ASP A 97 -0.11 17.12 -1.54
CA ASP A 97 1.06 17.36 -2.40
C ASP A 97 0.69 18.19 -3.65
N ARG A 98 -0.44 17.86 -4.32
CA ARG A 98 -0.85 18.58 -5.52
C ARG A 98 -1.28 20.02 -5.23
N LEU A 99 -1.78 20.28 -4.02
CA LEU A 99 -2.08 21.63 -3.55
C LEU A 99 -0.82 22.44 -3.17
N GLY A 100 0.32 21.77 -2.98
CA GLY A 100 1.54 22.37 -2.41
C GLY A 100 1.45 22.56 -0.89
N PHE A 101 0.60 21.76 -0.22
CA PHE A 101 0.41 21.85 1.22
C PHE A 101 1.41 20.95 1.95
N GLU A 102 2.27 21.56 2.75
CA GLU A 102 3.24 20.88 3.62
C GLU A 102 2.57 20.44 4.92
N ALA A 103 1.79 19.36 4.84
CA ALA A 103 1.06 18.84 5.99
C ALA A 103 2.03 18.52 7.14
N PHE A 104 1.76 19.02 8.33
CA PHE A 104 2.59 18.89 9.53
C PHE A 104 4.03 19.43 9.37
N GLY A 105 4.30 20.29 8.38
CA GLY A 105 5.63 20.81 8.07
C GLY A 105 6.54 19.81 7.34
N PHE A 106 6.00 18.70 6.83
CA PHE A 106 6.75 17.77 6.00
C PHE A 106 7.05 18.37 4.63
N ASP A 107 8.27 18.13 4.13
CA ASP A 107 8.61 18.46 2.75
C ASP A 107 7.79 17.62 1.75
N SER A 108 7.74 18.06 0.49
CA SER A 108 6.95 17.40 -0.56
C SER A 108 7.33 15.94 -0.79
N THR A 109 8.57 15.55 -0.53
CA THR A 109 9.03 14.15 -0.67
C THR A 109 8.36 13.27 0.37
N ILE A 110 8.31 13.68 1.63
CA ILE A 110 7.65 12.93 2.71
C ILE A 110 6.14 12.88 2.50
N VAL A 111 5.53 13.97 2.04
CA VAL A 111 4.10 14.02 1.67
C VAL A 111 3.78 12.97 0.61
N LEU A 112 4.57 12.90 -0.48
CA LEU A 112 4.41 11.90 -1.54
C LEU A 112 4.71 10.48 -1.06
N LEU A 113 5.73 10.27 -0.26
CA LEU A 113 6.06 8.96 0.30
C LEU A 113 4.95 8.46 1.22
N THR A 114 4.31 9.36 1.98
CA THR A 114 3.15 9.01 2.80
C THR A 114 1.97 8.59 1.92
N ALA A 115 1.70 9.33 0.83
CA ALA A 115 0.68 8.92 -0.15
C ALA A 115 0.98 7.52 -0.69
N ALA A 116 2.22 7.24 -1.16
CA ALA A 116 2.62 5.94 -1.66
C ALA A 116 2.47 4.84 -0.59
N HIS A 117 2.90 5.11 0.65
CA HIS A 117 2.80 4.17 1.77
C HIS A 117 1.35 3.73 1.99
N PHE A 118 0.40 4.65 2.03
CA PHE A 118 -1.01 4.31 2.21
C PHE A 118 -1.64 3.61 1.00
N HIS A 119 -1.15 3.81 -0.21
CA HIS A 119 -1.59 3.04 -1.38
C HIS A 119 -1.10 1.59 -1.32
N TYR A 120 0.12 1.33 -0.86
CA TYR A 120 0.70 -0.02 -0.83
C TYR A 120 0.53 -0.73 0.51
N ALA A 121 1.06 -0.17 1.60
CA ALA A 121 0.95 -0.78 2.92
C ALA A 121 -0.46 -0.63 3.50
N GLY A 122 -1.12 0.51 3.26
CA GLY A 122 -2.49 0.74 3.70
C GLY A 122 -3.50 -0.05 2.88
N PHE A 123 -3.51 0.07 1.56
CA PHE A 123 -4.52 -0.56 0.70
C PHE A 123 -4.12 -1.98 0.27
N CYS A 124 -3.05 -2.14 -0.52
CA CYS A 124 -2.71 -3.45 -1.08
C CYS A 124 -2.40 -4.49 -0.01
N LEU A 125 -1.50 -4.19 0.94
CA LEU A 125 -1.12 -5.14 1.98
C LEU A 125 -2.28 -5.48 2.91
N MET A 126 -3.19 -4.53 3.21
CA MET A 126 -4.38 -4.78 4.01
C MET A 126 -5.35 -5.75 3.33
N LEU A 127 -5.61 -5.59 2.03
CA LEU A 127 -6.43 -6.54 1.25
C LEU A 127 -5.79 -7.93 1.25
N ILE A 128 -4.52 -7.99 0.90
CA ILE A 128 -3.75 -9.22 0.81
C ILE A 128 -3.70 -9.94 2.18
N ALA A 129 -3.52 -9.20 3.28
CA ALA A 129 -3.60 -9.75 4.63
C ALA A 129 -4.99 -10.33 4.94
N GLY A 130 -6.06 -9.66 4.47
CA GLY A 130 -7.44 -10.13 4.62
C GLY A 130 -7.70 -11.47 3.96
N TRP A 131 -7.23 -11.64 2.73
CA TRP A 131 -7.43 -12.88 1.96
C TRP A 131 -6.65 -14.08 2.52
N THR A 132 -5.66 -13.86 3.38
CA THR A 132 -5.05 -14.98 4.13
C THR A 132 -6.01 -15.66 5.12
N GLY A 133 -7.17 -15.07 5.40
CA GLY A 133 -8.17 -15.55 6.36
C GLY A 133 -7.72 -15.43 7.84
N ARG A 134 -6.58 -14.77 8.12
CA ARG A 134 -6.02 -14.65 9.48
C ARG A 134 -6.27 -13.27 10.08
N LYS A 135 -7.12 -13.21 11.11
CA LYS A 135 -7.39 -11.96 11.85
C LYS A 135 -6.12 -11.28 12.37
N SER A 136 -5.13 -12.07 12.82
CA SER A 136 -3.84 -11.55 13.28
C SER A 136 -3.09 -10.79 12.20
N ALA A 137 -3.18 -11.18 10.93
CA ALA A 137 -2.60 -10.44 9.81
C ALA A 137 -3.31 -9.10 9.60
N ILE A 138 -4.66 -9.11 9.62
CA ILE A 138 -5.47 -7.89 9.48
C ILE A 138 -5.14 -6.90 10.61
N TYR A 139 -5.18 -7.34 11.87
CA TYR A 139 -4.93 -6.45 13.01
C TYR A 139 -3.47 -5.98 13.07
N GLY A 140 -2.51 -6.85 12.70
CA GLY A 140 -1.10 -6.48 12.62
C GLY A 140 -0.87 -5.34 11.63
N VAL A 141 -1.42 -5.44 10.43
CA VAL A 141 -1.32 -4.38 9.39
C VAL A 141 -2.11 -3.14 9.81
N PHE A 142 -3.32 -3.31 10.36
CA PHE A 142 -4.15 -2.20 10.83
C PHE A 142 -3.45 -1.34 11.89
N VAL A 143 -2.72 -1.95 12.81
CA VAL A 143 -1.94 -1.25 13.83
C VAL A 143 -0.61 -0.75 13.25
N GLY A 144 0.09 -1.58 12.47
CA GLY A 144 1.42 -1.28 11.96
C GLY A 144 1.46 -0.05 11.05
N VAL A 145 0.48 0.09 10.14
CA VAL A 145 0.45 1.20 9.17
C VAL A 145 0.36 2.57 9.85
N PRO A 146 -0.60 2.84 10.76
CA PRO A 146 -0.64 4.12 11.48
C PRO A 146 0.55 4.32 12.43
N MET A 147 1.05 3.24 13.04
CA MET A 147 2.23 3.35 13.91
C MET A 147 3.45 3.87 13.17
N VAL A 148 3.70 3.42 11.92
CA VAL A 148 4.80 3.96 11.10
C VAL A 148 4.60 5.45 10.85
N ALA A 149 3.38 5.91 10.53
CA ALA A 149 3.09 7.33 10.35
C ALA A 149 3.38 8.13 11.65
N ILE A 150 2.97 7.61 12.81
CA ILE A 150 3.27 8.21 14.12
C ILE A 150 4.79 8.24 14.38
N GLY A 151 5.49 7.15 14.09
CA GLY A 151 6.95 7.05 14.27
C GLY A 151 7.70 8.09 13.46
N ILE A 152 7.41 8.18 12.16
CA ILE A 152 8.02 9.17 11.26
C ILE A 152 7.69 10.60 11.69
N SER A 153 6.42 10.86 12.06
CA SER A 153 6.00 12.18 12.54
C SER A 153 6.71 12.56 13.84
N SER A 154 6.86 11.62 14.77
CA SER A 154 7.61 11.84 16.02
C SER A 154 9.07 12.22 15.74
N SER A 155 9.75 11.49 14.85
CA SER A 155 11.14 11.77 14.49
C SER A 155 11.28 13.13 13.79
N HIS A 156 10.33 13.49 12.92
CA HIS A 156 10.31 14.79 12.25
C HIS A 156 10.16 15.96 13.24
N LEU A 157 9.37 15.78 14.29
CA LEU A 157 9.15 16.75 15.35
C LEU A 157 10.23 16.69 16.45
N ASN A 158 11.37 16.07 16.19
CA ASN A 158 12.47 15.87 17.16
C ASN A 158 12.05 15.07 18.40
N GLY A 159 11.05 14.20 18.28
CA GLY A 159 10.66 13.27 19.34
C GLY A 159 11.67 12.14 19.55
N PRO A 160 11.48 11.32 20.60
CA PRO A 160 12.39 10.22 20.90
C PRO A 160 12.51 9.21 19.76
N PRO A 161 13.73 8.85 19.29
CA PRO A 161 13.92 7.83 18.22
C PRO A 161 13.27 6.48 18.52
N LEU A 162 13.12 6.15 19.81
CA LEU A 162 12.48 4.91 20.25
C LEU A 162 11.05 4.75 19.71
N ILE A 163 10.31 5.85 19.52
CA ILE A 163 8.93 5.80 19.00
C ILE A 163 8.95 5.27 17.56
N GLU A 164 9.87 5.77 16.71
CA GLU A 164 10.01 5.28 15.34
C GLU A 164 10.48 3.83 15.31
N VAL A 165 11.45 3.46 16.15
CA VAL A 165 11.97 2.09 16.26
C VAL A 165 10.87 1.10 16.66
N VAL A 166 10.06 1.42 17.66
CA VAL A 166 8.94 0.58 18.08
C VAL A 166 7.90 0.47 16.95
N ALA A 167 7.55 1.60 16.35
CA ALA A 167 6.58 1.66 15.26
C ALA A 167 6.98 0.80 14.05
N VAL A 168 8.22 0.94 13.58
CA VAL A 168 8.72 0.15 12.45
C VAL A 168 8.83 -1.33 12.81
N THR A 169 9.23 -1.67 14.03
CA THR A 169 9.34 -3.06 14.47
C THR A 169 7.98 -3.75 14.49
N ILE A 170 6.91 -3.09 14.94
CA ILE A 170 5.53 -3.59 14.88
C ILE A 170 5.11 -3.84 13.43
N MET A 171 5.35 -2.87 12.54
CA MET A 171 4.98 -3.00 11.13
C MET A 171 5.75 -4.12 10.44
N VAL A 172 7.05 -4.25 10.73
CA VAL A 172 7.89 -5.32 10.19
C VAL A 172 7.40 -6.69 10.65
N ALA A 173 7.06 -6.84 11.92
CA ALA A 173 6.49 -8.09 12.45
C ALA A 173 5.19 -8.46 11.71
N ALA A 174 4.31 -7.50 11.46
CA ALA A 174 3.07 -7.71 10.70
C ALA A 174 3.36 -8.10 9.24
N GLY A 175 4.28 -7.41 8.56
CA GLY A 175 4.66 -7.71 7.17
C GLY A 175 5.32 -9.09 7.03
N ILE A 176 6.23 -9.45 7.92
CA ILE A 176 6.86 -10.78 7.94
C ILE A 176 5.81 -11.88 8.21
N TRP A 177 4.83 -11.60 9.07
CA TRP A 177 3.73 -12.55 9.29
C TRP A 177 2.92 -12.78 8.00
N VAL A 178 2.56 -11.73 7.25
CA VAL A 178 1.89 -11.85 5.96
C VAL A 178 2.77 -12.60 4.95
N ALA A 179 4.07 -12.29 4.87
CA ALA A 179 5.00 -12.99 4.00
C ALA A 179 5.07 -14.50 4.32
N TYR A 180 5.12 -14.85 5.59
CA TYR A 180 5.10 -16.24 6.03
C TYR A 180 3.79 -16.97 5.63
N LEU A 181 2.64 -16.30 5.76
CA LEU A 181 1.36 -16.87 5.33
C LEU A 181 1.33 -17.14 3.82
N HIS A 182 1.87 -16.23 3.00
CA HIS A 182 2.00 -16.45 1.55
C HIS A 182 2.97 -17.59 1.23
N LEU A 183 4.08 -17.70 1.94
CA LEU A 183 4.99 -18.84 1.78
C LEU A 183 4.28 -20.17 2.08
N ARG A 184 3.48 -20.22 3.14
CA ARG A 184 2.65 -21.40 3.46
C ARG A 184 1.64 -21.71 2.38
N LEU A 185 0.98 -20.69 1.80
CA LEU A 185 0.08 -20.86 0.66
C LEU A 185 0.82 -21.40 -0.56
N ALA A 186 1.99 -20.86 -0.88
CA ALA A 186 2.83 -21.35 -1.97
C ALA A 186 3.17 -22.83 -1.80
N ILE A 187 3.56 -23.25 -0.61
CA ILE A 187 3.88 -24.67 -0.33
C ILE A 187 2.62 -25.54 -0.45
N LYS A 188 1.48 -25.11 0.12
CA LYS A 188 0.22 -25.86 0.09
C LYS A 188 -0.31 -26.03 -1.33
N MET A 189 -0.20 -24.99 -2.14
CA MET A 189 -0.75 -24.90 -3.49
C MET A 189 0.27 -25.24 -4.59
N ARG A 190 1.38 -25.90 -4.25
CA ARG A 190 2.52 -26.21 -5.16
C ARG A 190 2.16 -26.96 -6.45
N LYS A 191 0.99 -27.57 -6.51
CA LYS A 191 0.47 -28.26 -7.71
C LYS A 191 0.05 -27.29 -8.84
N TYR A 192 -0.19 -26.02 -8.53
CA TYR A 192 -0.64 -25.02 -9.50
C TYR A 192 0.53 -24.20 -10.05
N SER A 193 0.48 -23.90 -11.35
CA SER A 193 1.54 -23.18 -12.05
C SER A 193 1.77 -21.74 -11.57
N PHE A 194 0.77 -21.09 -10.98
CA PHE A 194 0.86 -19.71 -10.49
C PHE A 194 1.44 -19.57 -9.07
N THR A 195 1.76 -20.67 -8.41
CA THR A 195 2.28 -20.71 -7.02
C THR A 195 3.55 -19.88 -6.83
N TRP A 196 4.40 -19.79 -7.86
CA TRP A 196 5.62 -19.00 -7.82
C TRP A 196 5.37 -17.51 -7.57
N LEU A 197 4.16 -17.00 -7.90
CA LEU A 197 3.77 -15.61 -7.60
C LEU A 197 3.67 -15.37 -6.09
N TRP A 198 3.07 -16.31 -5.32
CA TRP A 198 3.06 -16.21 -3.86
C TRP A 198 4.45 -16.34 -3.26
N LEU A 199 5.31 -17.20 -3.83
CA LEU A 199 6.70 -17.34 -3.39
C LEU A 199 7.48 -16.04 -3.62
N LEU A 200 7.37 -15.46 -4.82
CA LEU A 200 7.99 -14.19 -5.16
C LEU A 200 7.51 -13.07 -4.23
N ALA A 201 6.20 -12.96 -4.03
CA ALA A 201 5.60 -11.98 -3.13
C ALA A 201 6.12 -12.13 -1.69
N SER A 202 6.21 -13.38 -1.18
CA SER A 202 6.74 -13.66 0.16
C SER A 202 8.19 -13.21 0.31
N ILE A 203 9.05 -13.55 -0.66
CA ILE A 203 10.47 -13.17 -0.64
C ILE A 203 10.63 -11.66 -0.73
N ALA A 204 9.94 -11.01 -1.67
CA ALA A 204 10.04 -9.57 -1.87
C ALA A 204 9.56 -8.78 -0.64
N LEU A 205 8.42 -9.18 -0.05
CA LEU A 205 7.93 -8.55 1.18
C LEU A 205 8.92 -8.74 2.32
N SER A 206 9.48 -9.95 2.49
CA SER A 206 10.46 -10.22 3.55
C SER A 206 11.70 -9.34 3.42
N ILE A 207 12.26 -9.22 2.21
CA ILE A 207 13.42 -8.35 1.95
C ILE A 207 13.03 -6.88 2.20
N GLY A 208 11.87 -6.45 1.71
CA GLY A 208 11.34 -5.11 1.95
C GLY A 208 11.21 -4.78 3.45
N MET A 209 10.69 -5.73 4.25
CA MET A 209 10.57 -5.55 5.70
C MET A 209 11.92 -5.51 6.41
N ILE A 210 12.90 -6.29 5.97
CA ILE A 210 14.27 -6.22 6.50
C ILE A 210 14.88 -4.83 6.22
N LEU A 211 14.74 -4.30 5.00
CA LEU A 211 15.20 -2.95 4.66
C LEU A 211 14.53 -1.88 5.53
N ALA A 212 13.21 -2.00 5.76
CA ALA A 212 12.47 -1.08 6.63
C ALA A 212 12.98 -1.15 8.07
N LEU A 213 13.25 -2.37 8.60
CA LEU A 213 13.80 -2.54 9.94
C LEU A 213 15.17 -1.87 10.07
N LEU A 214 16.07 -2.16 9.15
CA LEU A 214 17.42 -1.59 9.12
C LEU A 214 17.37 -0.04 9.07
N TYR A 215 16.49 0.52 8.23
CA TYR A 215 16.31 1.97 8.15
C TYR A 215 15.72 2.56 9.44
N GLY A 216 14.71 1.94 10.03
CA GLY A 216 14.08 2.41 11.25
C GLY A 216 15.03 2.38 12.47
N TRP A 217 15.96 1.44 12.49
CA TRP A 217 16.96 1.31 13.55
C TRP A 217 18.23 2.15 13.32
N ARG A 218 18.29 2.99 12.26
CA ARG A 218 19.47 3.79 11.87
C ARG A 218 20.01 4.71 12.97
N TYR A 219 19.19 5.10 13.91
CA TYR A 219 19.62 5.92 15.07
C TYR A 219 20.56 5.18 16.02
N TYR A 220 20.41 3.86 16.11
CA TYR A 220 21.23 3.01 16.96
C TYR A 220 22.29 2.23 16.17
N PHE A 221 21.96 1.87 14.93
CA PHE A 221 22.81 1.11 14.01
C PHE A 221 22.82 1.79 12.63
N PRO A 222 23.56 2.89 12.47
CA PRO A 222 23.57 3.65 11.22
C PRO A 222 24.18 2.84 10.07
N ILE A 223 23.44 2.73 8.96
CA ILE A 223 23.89 2.15 7.71
C ILE A 223 23.91 3.27 6.68
N ALA A 224 25.12 3.77 6.35
CA ALA A 224 25.31 4.96 5.52
C ALA A 224 24.66 4.90 4.13
N SER A 225 24.47 3.69 3.58
CA SER A 225 23.86 3.49 2.26
C SER A 225 22.32 3.52 2.26
N LEU A 226 21.65 3.43 3.43
CA LEU A 226 20.21 3.46 3.54
C LEU A 226 19.68 4.89 3.73
N SER A 227 19.72 5.67 2.66
CA SER A 227 19.10 7.00 2.58
C SER A 227 17.60 6.91 2.19
N ILE A 228 16.84 8.00 2.36
CA ILE A 228 15.45 8.08 1.87
C ILE A 228 15.35 7.74 0.38
N PRO A 229 16.23 8.28 -0.53
CA PRO A 229 16.25 7.87 -1.93
C PRO A 229 16.48 6.37 -2.14
N ALA A 230 17.41 5.75 -1.42
CA ALA A 230 17.62 4.31 -1.48
C ALA A 230 16.41 3.52 -1.00
N MET A 231 15.74 3.99 0.05
CA MET A 231 14.55 3.35 0.58
C MET A 231 13.38 3.37 -0.40
N TYR A 232 13.04 4.50 -1.02
CA TYR A 232 11.93 4.48 -1.98
C TYR A 232 12.28 3.72 -3.27
N ALA A 233 13.56 3.72 -3.69
CA ALA A 233 13.99 2.96 -4.86
C ALA A 233 13.98 1.44 -4.60
N LEU A 234 14.50 0.97 -3.48
CA LEU A 234 14.62 -0.46 -3.17
C LEU A 234 13.36 -1.00 -2.46
N HIS A 235 13.07 -0.48 -1.26
CA HIS A 235 11.92 -0.92 -0.45
C HIS A 235 10.59 -0.62 -1.14
N GLY A 236 10.44 0.58 -1.74
CA GLY A 236 9.24 0.95 -2.49
C GLY A 236 8.99 0.03 -3.69
N THR A 237 10.03 -0.25 -4.50
CA THR A 237 9.92 -1.15 -5.65
C THR A 237 9.62 -2.59 -5.24
N LEU A 238 10.30 -3.11 -4.21
CA LEU A 238 10.05 -4.45 -3.71
C LEU A 238 8.61 -4.61 -3.23
N ASN A 239 8.06 -3.62 -2.52
CA ASN A 239 6.68 -3.68 -2.05
C ASN A 239 5.65 -3.49 -3.16
N ALA A 240 5.89 -2.60 -4.12
CA ALA A 240 4.96 -2.34 -5.22
C ALA A 240 4.98 -3.46 -6.28
N ILE A 241 6.15 -3.74 -6.84
CA ILE A 241 6.32 -4.64 -7.99
C ILE A 241 6.65 -6.06 -7.53
N GLY A 242 7.49 -6.20 -6.51
CA GLY A 242 7.91 -7.51 -6.04
C GLY A 242 6.87 -8.21 -5.16
N PHE A 243 6.06 -7.46 -4.39
CA PHE A 243 5.08 -8.01 -3.49
C PHE A 243 3.64 -7.78 -3.95
N ALA A 244 3.16 -6.52 -4.04
CA ALA A 244 1.75 -6.24 -4.26
C ALA A 244 1.24 -6.80 -5.61
N ALA A 245 1.99 -6.59 -6.69
CA ALA A 245 1.59 -7.07 -8.01
C ALA A 245 1.53 -8.61 -8.10
N PRO A 246 2.57 -9.39 -7.74
CA PRO A 246 2.48 -10.83 -7.82
C PRO A 246 1.52 -11.43 -6.79
N ALA A 247 1.34 -10.82 -5.60
CA ALA A 247 0.36 -11.29 -4.63
C ALA A 247 -1.07 -11.14 -5.15
N LEU A 248 -1.44 -9.98 -5.71
CA LEU A 248 -2.75 -9.75 -6.31
C LEU A 248 -3.01 -10.70 -7.47
N LEU A 249 -2.04 -10.88 -8.37
CA LEU A 249 -2.14 -11.84 -9.48
C LEU A 249 -2.32 -13.28 -8.98
N ALA A 250 -1.60 -13.68 -7.94
CA ALA A 250 -1.72 -15.01 -7.37
C ALA A 250 -3.13 -15.26 -6.79
N TRP A 251 -3.68 -14.28 -6.08
CA TRP A 251 -5.04 -14.35 -5.56
C TRP A 251 -6.08 -14.37 -6.68
N TRP A 252 -5.90 -13.58 -7.73
CA TRP A 252 -6.76 -13.57 -8.90
C TRP A 252 -6.78 -14.94 -9.60
N TYR A 253 -5.62 -15.55 -9.86
CA TYR A 253 -5.54 -16.89 -10.43
C TYR A 253 -6.17 -17.95 -9.52
N TYR A 254 -6.04 -17.79 -8.21
CA TYR A 254 -6.65 -18.70 -7.24
C TYR A 254 -8.17 -18.65 -7.29
N GLU A 255 -8.78 -17.46 -7.30
CA GLU A 255 -10.24 -17.29 -7.41
C GLU A 255 -10.78 -17.81 -8.75
N MET A 256 -10.11 -17.51 -9.85
CA MET A 256 -10.49 -18.01 -11.19
C MET A 256 -10.49 -19.54 -11.24
N LYS A 257 -9.57 -20.21 -10.55
CA LYS A 257 -9.52 -21.68 -10.46
C LYS A 257 -10.65 -22.24 -9.61
N ASN A 258 -10.94 -21.63 -8.45
CA ASN A 258 -12.02 -22.09 -7.58
C ASN A 258 -13.40 -21.99 -8.26
N ILE A 259 -13.62 -21.02 -9.13
CA ILE A 259 -14.86 -20.89 -9.92
C ILE A 259 -14.98 -22.01 -10.96
N GLN A 260 -13.87 -22.55 -11.48
CA GLN A 260 -13.89 -23.62 -12.48
C GLN A 260 -14.02 -25.03 -11.88
N GLU A 261 -13.78 -25.21 -10.57
CA GLU A 261 -13.91 -26.49 -9.87
C GLU A 261 -15.31 -26.67 -9.20
N VAL A 262 -16.22 -25.68 -9.32
CA VAL A 262 -17.62 -25.70 -8.87
C VAL A 262 -18.55 -25.85 -10.07
#